data_dd8323e73def0ddd5a14f7abcd5bbf20
#
_entry.id   dd8323e73def0ddd5a14f7abcd5bbf20
#
_cell.length_a   1.000
_cell.length_b   1.000
_cell.length_c   1.000
_cell.angle_alpha   90.00
_cell.angle_beta   90.00
_cell.angle_gamma   90.00
#
_symmetry.space_group_name_H-M   'P 1'
#
loop_
_entity.id
_entity.type
_entity.pdbx_description
1 polymer ?
#
loop_
_entity_poly.entity_id
_entity_poly.type
_entity_poly.pdbx_seq_one_letter_code
_entity_poly.pdbx_strand_id
1 'polypeptide(L)'
;MKILVINCGSSSLKYQLMDMSDLSVLCKGVIERIGMTINGGEKNVSVKVNGQKFEYDKELPTHTDAFNEVKYILCESEHKVIDSMKEIDAVGHRIVQGGDIYTHSVLVDETVVENLRKLSPLAPLHNPGHIQGYEACKAVVGPDVPQVVVFDTAFHSTMPPKAYMYAVPYEWYEKYGVRRYGFHGTSHFYVSHRCADKMGKPIE
;
A
#
# COMPACT_ATOMS: atom_id res chain seq x y z
N MET A 1 12.31 -12.42 -9.82
CA MET A 1 10.97 -12.26 -9.22
C MET A 1 10.61 -10.78 -9.24
N LYS A 2 9.49 -10.44 -9.88
CA LYS A 2 9.03 -9.05 -10.00
C LYS A 2 7.86 -8.81 -9.03
N ILE A 3 7.97 -7.81 -8.18
CA ILE A 3 6.93 -7.44 -7.21
C ILE A 3 6.41 -6.04 -7.50
N LEU A 4 5.09 -5.91 -7.59
CA LEU A 4 4.41 -4.62 -7.67
C LEU A 4 4.04 -4.16 -6.26
N VAL A 5 4.60 -3.05 -5.82
CA VAL A 5 4.31 -2.45 -4.51
C VAL A 5 3.31 -1.32 -4.69
N ILE A 6 2.24 -1.35 -3.90
CA ILE A 6 1.09 -0.44 -4.00
C ILE A 6 0.87 0.30 -2.67
N ASN A 7 0.67 1.60 -2.78
CA ASN A 7 0.13 2.44 -1.71
C ASN A 7 -1.03 3.25 -2.31
N CYS A 8 -2.24 2.78 -2.10
CA CYS A 8 -3.47 3.35 -2.64
C CYS A 8 -4.20 4.13 -1.56
N GLY A 9 -4.51 5.40 -1.83
CA GLY A 9 -5.37 6.23 -1.00
C GLY A 9 -6.73 6.47 -1.64
N SER A 10 -7.58 7.27 -1.02
CA SER A 10 -8.93 7.58 -1.52
C SER A 10 -8.95 8.26 -2.91
N SER A 11 -7.92 9.03 -3.23
CA SER A 11 -7.82 9.76 -4.51
C SER A 11 -6.41 9.70 -5.11
N SER A 12 -5.57 8.77 -4.66
CA SER A 12 -4.20 8.65 -5.15
C SER A 12 -3.72 7.20 -5.15
N LEU A 13 -2.83 6.90 -6.09
CA LEU A 13 -2.17 5.61 -6.23
C LEU A 13 -0.68 5.84 -6.41
N LYS A 14 0.15 5.32 -5.50
CA LYS A 14 1.60 5.25 -5.64
C LYS A 14 1.99 3.81 -5.89
N TYR A 15 2.83 3.58 -6.89
CA TYR A 15 3.26 2.23 -7.22
C TYR A 15 4.75 2.17 -7.54
N GLN A 16 5.30 0.97 -7.39
CA GLN A 16 6.69 0.67 -7.74
C GLN A 16 6.80 -0.78 -8.17
N LEU A 17 7.32 -1.04 -9.38
CA LEU A 17 7.68 -2.37 -9.84
C LEU A 17 9.15 -2.62 -9.55
N MET A 18 9.44 -3.67 -8.82
CA MET A 18 10.79 -4.04 -8.40
C MET A 18 11.20 -5.40 -8.96
N ASP A 19 12.47 -5.50 -9.38
CA ASP A 19 13.12 -6.80 -9.55
C ASP A 19 13.81 -7.19 -8.23
N MET A 20 13.36 -8.30 -7.67
CA MET A 20 13.87 -8.79 -6.37
C MET A 20 15.19 -9.57 -6.49
N SER A 21 15.71 -9.77 -7.70
CA SER A 21 17.02 -10.40 -7.88
C SER A 21 18.18 -9.48 -7.47
N ASP A 22 18.01 -8.19 -7.67
CA ASP A 22 19.00 -7.15 -7.38
C ASP A 22 18.41 -5.95 -6.60
N LEU A 23 17.12 -6.01 -6.24
CA LEU A 23 16.37 -4.96 -5.56
C LEU A 23 16.24 -3.67 -6.39
N SER A 24 16.38 -3.78 -7.71
CA SER A 24 16.25 -2.62 -8.60
C SER A 24 14.79 -2.20 -8.78
N VAL A 25 14.59 -0.89 -8.98
CA VAL A 25 13.28 -0.31 -9.30
C VAL A 25 13.19 -0.17 -10.81
N LEU A 26 12.38 -1.01 -11.44
CA LEU A 26 12.15 -0.98 -12.89
C LEU A 26 11.31 0.23 -13.29
N CYS A 27 10.25 0.49 -12.55
CA CYS A 27 9.35 1.62 -12.77
C CYS A 27 8.74 2.06 -11.45
N LYS A 28 8.51 3.36 -11.28
CA LYS A 28 7.68 3.88 -10.18
C LYS A 28 6.86 5.06 -10.65
N GLY A 29 5.69 5.22 -10.06
CA GLY A 29 4.81 6.33 -10.41
C GLY A 29 3.88 6.75 -9.29
N VAL A 30 3.30 7.91 -9.52
CA VAL A 30 2.25 8.51 -8.68
C VAL A 30 1.12 8.93 -9.61
N ILE A 31 -0.07 8.51 -9.26
CA ILE A 31 -1.32 8.95 -9.89
C ILE A 31 -2.12 9.66 -8.78
N GLU A 32 -2.52 10.89 -9.04
CA GLU A 32 -3.26 11.72 -8.10
C GLU A 32 -4.60 12.15 -8.69
N ARG A 33 -5.50 12.66 -7.84
CA ARG A 33 -6.82 13.17 -8.24
C ARG A 33 -7.71 12.14 -8.94
N ILE A 34 -7.60 10.88 -8.53
CA ILE A 34 -8.51 9.82 -8.98
C ILE A 34 -9.94 10.19 -8.56
N GLY A 35 -10.88 10.13 -9.50
CA GLY A 35 -12.28 10.52 -9.28
C GLY A 35 -12.54 12.02 -9.29
N MET A 36 -11.55 12.84 -9.68
CA MET A 36 -11.68 14.30 -9.74
C MET A 36 -11.55 14.79 -11.18
N THR A 37 -12.20 15.91 -11.48
CA THR A 37 -12.02 16.59 -12.77
C THR A 37 -10.62 17.20 -12.84
N ILE A 38 -9.91 16.96 -13.92
CA ILE A 38 -8.60 17.55 -14.18
C ILE A 38 -8.80 18.85 -14.95
N ASN A 39 -8.36 19.95 -14.36
CA ASN A 39 -8.32 21.23 -15.09
C ASN A 39 -7.08 21.25 -16.01
N GLY A 40 -7.27 21.76 -17.22
CA GLY A 40 -6.22 21.74 -18.24
C GLY A 40 -4.88 22.31 -17.75
N GLY A 41 -3.80 21.57 -17.97
CA GLY A 41 -2.44 21.93 -17.58
C GLY A 41 -1.97 21.38 -16.23
N GLU A 42 -2.85 20.78 -15.42
CA GLU A 42 -2.49 20.17 -14.15
C GLU A 42 -2.08 18.70 -14.36
N LYS A 43 -0.80 18.39 -14.14
CA LYS A 43 -0.29 17.01 -14.25
C LYS A 43 -0.74 16.20 -13.03
N ASN A 44 -1.38 15.05 -13.28
CA ASN A 44 -1.82 14.14 -12.23
C ASN A 44 -1.21 12.74 -12.33
N VAL A 45 -0.51 12.45 -13.41
CA VAL A 45 0.28 11.22 -13.58
C VAL A 45 1.76 11.59 -13.67
N SER A 46 2.57 11.01 -12.79
CA SER A 46 4.02 11.15 -12.78
C SER A 46 4.67 9.77 -12.76
N VAL A 47 5.54 9.50 -13.70
CA VAL A 47 6.21 8.21 -13.88
C VAL A 47 7.72 8.39 -13.93
N LYS A 48 8.47 7.50 -13.29
CA LYS A 48 9.93 7.44 -13.40
C LYS A 48 10.36 6.05 -13.85
N VAL A 49 11.04 6.00 -15.00
CA VAL A 49 11.62 4.79 -15.62
C VAL A 49 13.03 5.10 -16.06
N ASN A 50 13.98 4.21 -15.78
CA ASN A 50 15.39 4.35 -16.19
C ASN A 50 16.02 5.72 -15.86
N GLY A 51 15.63 6.29 -14.71
CA GLY A 51 16.11 7.60 -14.26
C GLY A 51 15.41 8.80 -14.89
N GLN A 52 14.63 8.63 -15.95
CA GLN A 52 13.84 9.68 -16.59
C GLN A 52 12.48 9.83 -15.95
N LYS A 53 11.97 11.07 -15.88
CA LYS A 53 10.65 11.40 -15.33
C LYS A 53 9.75 11.92 -16.44
N PHE A 54 8.52 11.39 -16.47
CA PHE A 54 7.45 11.79 -17.38
C PHE A 54 6.26 12.24 -16.57
N GLU A 55 5.59 13.32 -17.01
CA GLU A 55 4.41 13.85 -16.34
C GLU A 55 3.38 14.28 -17.39
N TYR A 56 2.12 13.87 -17.17
CA TYR A 56 1.01 14.21 -18.04
C TYR A 56 -0.30 14.28 -17.25
N ASP A 57 -1.33 14.81 -17.88
CA ASP A 57 -2.69 14.83 -17.37
C ASP A 57 -3.51 13.71 -18.01
N LYS A 58 -4.33 13.06 -17.19
CA LYS A 58 -5.30 12.05 -17.65
C LYS A 58 -6.50 12.00 -16.74
N GLU A 59 -7.68 12.01 -17.30
CA GLU A 59 -8.90 11.73 -16.54
C GLU A 59 -8.95 10.27 -16.12
N LEU A 60 -9.08 10.04 -14.82
CA LEU A 60 -9.10 8.73 -14.20
C LEU A 60 -10.27 8.70 -13.20
N PRO A 61 -11.49 8.41 -13.68
CA PRO A 61 -12.71 8.49 -12.88
C PRO A 61 -12.73 7.53 -11.70
N THR A 62 -12.05 6.38 -11.81
CA THR A 62 -12.06 5.33 -10.80
C THR A 62 -10.65 4.80 -10.50
N HIS A 63 -10.51 4.07 -9.41
CA HIS A 63 -9.28 3.34 -9.11
C HIS A 63 -8.98 2.27 -10.16
N THR A 64 -10.00 1.65 -10.75
CA THR A 64 -9.81 0.70 -11.86
C THR A 64 -9.17 1.38 -13.05
N ASP A 65 -9.59 2.61 -13.40
CA ASP A 65 -8.96 3.39 -14.47
C ASP A 65 -7.50 3.71 -14.14
N ALA A 66 -7.21 4.06 -12.88
CA ALA A 66 -5.85 4.30 -12.44
C ALA A 66 -4.96 3.03 -12.53
N PHE A 67 -5.48 1.85 -12.19
CA PHE A 67 -4.74 0.60 -12.38
C PHE A 67 -4.60 0.19 -13.84
N ASN A 68 -5.58 0.46 -14.68
CA ASN A 68 -5.45 0.30 -16.13
C ASN A 68 -4.37 1.24 -16.70
N GLU A 69 -4.23 2.44 -16.15
CA GLU A 69 -3.13 3.35 -16.50
C GLU A 69 -1.78 2.79 -16.06
N VAL A 70 -1.68 2.22 -14.85
CA VAL A 70 -0.46 1.50 -14.42
C VAL A 70 -0.12 0.37 -15.39
N LYS A 71 -1.11 -0.43 -15.81
CA LYS A 71 -0.91 -1.48 -16.81
C LYS A 71 -0.41 -0.91 -18.12
N TYR A 72 -1.03 0.15 -18.64
CA TYR A 72 -0.58 0.83 -19.86
C TYR A 72 0.88 1.27 -19.75
N ILE A 73 1.25 1.93 -18.64
CA ILE A 73 2.61 2.42 -18.40
C ILE A 73 3.60 1.25 -18.38
N LEU A 74 3.28 0.17 -17.67
CA LEU A 74 4.20 -0.96 -17.46
C LEU A 74 4.35 -1.85 -18.70
N CYS A 75 3.28 -2.03 -19.52
CA CYS A 75 3.21 -3.06 -20.56
C CYS A 75 3.08 -2.51 -21.98
N GLU A 76 2.51 -1.32 -22.17
CA GLU A 76 2.02 -0.88 -23.47
C GLU A 76 2.65 0.44 -23.95
N SER A 77 3.09 1.31 -23.03
CA SER A 77 3.68 2.60 -23.37
C SER A 77 5.05 2.45 -24.05
N GLU A 78 5.56 3.53 -24.63
CA GLU A 78 6.94 3.60 -25.18
C GLU A 78 8.00 3.37 -24.09
N HIS A 79 7.65 3.48 -22.82
CA HIS A 79 8.52 3.29 -21.65
C HIS A 79 8.27 1.98 -20.91
N LYS A 80 7.59 1.02 -21.55
CA LYS A 80 7.25 -0.27 -20.91
C LYS A 80 8.49 -0.98 -20.36
N VAL A 81 8.31 -1.69 -19.26
CA VAL A 81 9.38 -2.41 -18.57
C VAL A 81 9.09 -3.92 -18.43
N ILE A 82 7.87 -4.33 -18.80
CA ILE A 82 7.43 -5.73 -18.92
C ILE A 82 6.56 -5.87 -20.17
N ASP A 83 6.45 -7.09 -20.68
CA ASP A 83 5.60 -7.36 -21.85
C ASP A 83 4.15 -7.68 -21.46
N SER A 84 3.93 -8.13 -20.22
CA SER A 84 2.61 -8.50 -19.73
C SER A 84 2.52 -8.39 -18.21
N MET A 85 1.34 -8.06 -17.67
CA MET A 85 1.07 -8.13 -16.23
C MET A 85 1.29 -9.53 -15.63
N LYS A 86 1.31 -10.58 -16.45
CA LYS A 86 1.64 -11.95 -16.01
C LYS A 86 3.09 -12.13 -15.54
N GLU A 87 3.97 -11.16 -15.83
CA GLU A 87 5.33 -11.18 -15.31
C GLU A 87 5.43 -10.69 -13.85
N ILE A 88 4.34 -10.21 -13.28
CA ILE A 88 4.26 -9.81 -11.89
C ILE A 88 4.00 -11.06 -11.06
N ASP A 89 4.98 -11.43 -10.26
CA ASP A 89 4.92 -12.64 -9.42
C ASP A 89 4.08 -12.45 -8.15
N ALA A 90 4.02 -11.22 -7.64
CA ALA A 90 3.22 -10.87 -6.46
C ALA A 90 2.95 -9.36 -6.38
N VAL A 91 1.93 -8.99 -5.59
CA VAL A 91 1.63 -7.58 -5.26
C VAL A 91 1.66 -7.38 -3.75
N GLY A 92 2.32 -6.32 -3.30
CA GLY A 92 2.32 -5.88 -1.90
C GLY A 92 1.53 -4.59 -1.72
N HIS A 93 0.54 -4.59 -0.81
CA HIS A 93 -0.28 -3.42 -0.50
C HIS A 93 -0.01 -2.90 0.90
N ARG A 94 0.13 -1.59 1.04
CA ARG A 94 0.12 -0.93 2.34
C ARG A 94 -1.32 -0.77 2.83
N ILE A 95 -1.56 -1.14 4.09
CA ILE A 95 -2.80 -0.91 4.83
C ILE A 95 -2.48 -0.11 6.10
N VAL A 96 -3.23 0.96 6.35
CA VAL A 96 -2.96 1.81 7.52
C VAL A 96 -3.39 1.13 8.81
N GLN A 97 -4.57 0.52 8.87
CA GLN A 97 -5.12 0.00 10.11
C GLN A 97 -5.38 -1.50 10.04
N GLY A 98 -4.60 -2.28 10.80
CA GLY A 98 -4.74 -3.73 10.97
C GLY A 98 -5.41 -4.14 12.30
N GLY A 99 -5.78 -3.17 13.14
CA GLY A 99 -6.35 -3.41 14.45
C GLY A 99 -5.37 -4.14 15.39
N ASP A 100 -5.91 -4.92 16.25
CA ASP A 100 -5.22 -5.91 17.07
C ASP A 100 -5.26 -7.32 16.46
N ILE A 101 -5.90 -7.45 15.29
CA ILE A 101 -6.05 -8.71 14.54
C ILE A 101 -4.77 -9.04 13.78
N TYR A 102 -4.16 -8.04 13.12
CA TYR A 102 -3.02 -8.25 12.24
C TYR A 102 -1.73 -7.72 12.85
N THR A 103 -0.86 -8.65 13.26
CA THR A 103 0.45 -8.39 13.85
C THR A 103 1.62 -8.59 12.88
N HIS A 104 1.32 -9.05 11.66
CA HIS A 104 2.29 -9.31 10.58
C HIS A 104 1.61 -9.20 9.22
N SER A 105 2.40 -9.23 8.15
CA SER A 105 1.91 -9.25 6.77
C SER A 105 1.17 -10.56 6.48
N VAL A 106 0.08 -10.49 5.71
CA VAL A 106 -0.73 -11.66 5.37
C VAL A 106 -1.07 -11.70 3.88
N LEU A 107 -1.21 -12.92 3.35
CA LEU A 107 -1.77 -13.15 2.04
C LEU A 107 -3.27 -12.80 2.09
N VAL A 108 -3.74 -12.08 1.07
CA VAL A 108 -5.14 -11.63 1.04
C VAL A 108 -6.06 -12.75 0.59
N ASP A 109 -7.06 -13.01 1.39
CA ASP A 109 -8.23 -13.82 1.10
C ASP A 109 -9.53 -13.05 1.41
N GLU A 110 -10.67 -13.68 1.25
CA GLU A 110 -11.97 -13.05 1.54
C GLU A 110 -12.10 -12.65 3.02
N THR A 111 -11.56 -13.46 3.93
CA THR A 111 -11.56 -13.18 5.38
C THR A 111 -10.77 -11.91 5.70
N VAL A 112 -9.62 -11.73 5.06
CA VAL A 112 -8.80 -10.52 5.22
C VAL A 112 -9.58 -9.29 4.76
N VAL A 113 -10.24 -9.36 3.60
CA VAL A 113 -11.04 -8.24 3.07
C VAL A 113 -12.22 -7.90 4.00
N GLU A 114 -12.92 -8.90 4.51
CA GLU A 114 -14.01 -8.70 5.48
C GLU A 114 -13.52 -8.03 6.77
N ASN A 115 -12.39 -8.48 7.31
CA ASN A 115 -11.79 -7.88 8.49
C ASN A 115 -11.35 -6.43 8.24
N LEU A 116 -10.78 -6.14 7.07
CA LEU A 116 -10.45 -4.76 6.69
C LEU A 116 -11.69 -3.85 6.63
N ARG A 117 -12.83 -4.37 6.14
CA ARG A 117 -14.10 -3.64 6.18
C ARG A 117 -14.56 -3.37 7.62
N LYS A 118 -14.46 -4.37 8.52
CA LYS A 118 -14.77 -4.21 9.95
C LYS A 118 -13.85 -3.21 10.65
N LEU A 119 -12.58 -3.13 10.23
CA LEU A 119 -11.60 -2.19 10.77
C LEU A 119 -11.68 -0.77 10.17
N SER A 120 -12.46 -0.58 9.10
CA SER A 120 -12.60 0.71 8.44
C SER A 120 -13.05 1.87 9.35
N PRO A 121 -13.91 1.67 10.37
CA PRO A 121 -14.22 2.73 11.33
C PRO A 121 -13.01 3.27 12.13
N LEU A 122 -11.95 2.48 12.30
CA LEU A 122 -10.71 2.92 12.96
C LEU A 122 -9.83 3.79 12.04
N ALA A 123 -10.02 3.70 10.73
CA ALA A 123 -9.29 4.49 9.73
C ALA A 123 -10.21 4.83 8.54
N PRO A 124 -11.27 5.62 8.75
CA PRO A 124 -12.32 5.85 7.74
C PRO A 124 -11.82 6.59 6.50
N LEU A 125 -10.73 7.35 6.61
CA LEU A 125 -10.11 8.06 5.50
C LEU A 125 -9.10 7.21 4.71
N HIS A 126 -8.77 6.00 5.19
CA HIS A 126 -7.69 5.17 4.63
C HIS A 126 -8.17 3.78 4.21
N ASN A 127 -8.65 2.96 5.14
CA ASN A 127 -8.97 1.55 4.87
C ASN A 127 -9.98 1.36 3.72
N PRO A 128 -11.06 2.15 3.57
CA PRO A 128 -11.94 2.02 2.41
C PRO A 128 -11.22 2.20 1.07
N GLY A 129 -10.33 3.21 0.96
CA GLY A 129 -9.51 3.44 -0.23
C GLY A 129 -8.50 2.31 -0.49
N HIS A 130 -7.95 1.72 0.57
CA HIS A 130 -7.06 0.56 0.44
C HIS A 130 -7.77 -0.69 -0.08
N ILE A 131 -8.99 -0.97 0.43
CA ILE A 131 -9.82 -2.09 -0.06
C ILE A 131 -10.16 -1.88 -1.53
N GLN A 132 -10.60 -0.68 -1.89
CA GLN A 132 -10.91 -0.31 -3.27
C GLN A 132 -9.68 -0.47 -4.18
N GLY A 133 -8.50 -0.05 -3.70
CA GLY A 133 -7.24 -0.24 -4.40
C GLY A 133 -6.87 -1.71 -4.59
N TYR A 134 -7.06 -2.55 -3.58
CA TYR A 134 -6.86 -4.00 -3.70
C TYR A 134 -7.80 -4.62 -4.74
N GLU A 135 -9.10 -4.32 -4.67
CA GLU A 135 -10.10 -4.86 -5.59
C GLU A 135 -9.82 -4.44 -7.05
N ALA A 136 -9.48 -3.17 -7.26
CA ALA A 136 -9.10 -2.66 -8.58
C ALA A 136 -7.80 -3.28 -9.10
N CYS A 137 -6.80 -3.45 -8.24
CA CYS A 137 -5.56 -4.13 -8.59
C CYS A 137 -5.83 -5.58 -9.03
N LYS A 138 -6.58 -6.34 -8.24
CA LYS A 138 -6.95 -7.73 -8.52
C LYS A 138 -7.63 -7.89 -9.88
N ALA A 139 -8.50 -6.95 -10.23
CA ALA A 139 -9.19 -6.94 -11.52
C ALA A 139 -8.23 -6.76 -12.71
N VAL A 140 -7.11 -6.06 -12.54
CA VAL A 140 -6.16 -5.73 -13.61
C VAL A 140 -5.00 -6.73 -13.69
N VAL A 141 -4.44 -7.14 -12.55
CA VAL A 141 -3.31 -8.11 -12.55
C VAL A 141 -3.79 -9.56 -12.73
N GLY A 142 -5.04 -9.83 -12.40
CA GLY A 142 -5.65 -11.17 -12.47
C GLY A 142 -5.75 -11.86 -11.10
N PRO A 143 -6.65 -12.85 -11.00
CA PRO A 143 -6.97 -13.52 -9.73
C PRO A 143 -5.85 -14.44 -9.22
N ASP A 144 -4.98 -14.91 -10.12
CA ASP A 144 -3.93 -15.89 -9.79
C ASP A 144 -2.66 -15.26 -9.20
N VAL A 145 -2.51 -13.93 -9.33
CA VAL A 145 -1.36 -13.22 -8.79
C VAL A 145 -1.57 -13.03 -7.27
N PRO A 146 -0.69 -13.60 -6.42
CA PRO A 146 -0.81 -13.47 -4.98
C PRO A 146 -0.66 -12.02 -4.54
N GLN A 147 -1.53 -11.58 -3.64
CA GLN A 147 -1.50 -10.23 -3.08
C GLN A 147 -1.31 -10.30 -1.57
N VAL A 148 -0.37 -9.53 -1.07
CA VAL A 148 0.00 -9.45 0.34
C VAL A 148 -0.32 -8.07 0.87
N VAL A 149 -0.89 -7.99 2.07
CA VAL A 149 -1.10 -6.73 2.79
C VAL A 149 -0.11 -6.59 3.94
N VAL A 150 0.40 -5.37 4.08
CA VAL A 150 1.37 -4.98 5.11
C VAL A 150 0.74 -3.84 5.92
N PHE A 151 0.72 -3.98 7.24
CA PHE A 151 -0.02 -3.08 8.12
C PHE A 151 0.88 -2.07 8.82
N ASP A 152 0.50 -0.80 8.80
CA ASP A 152 1.22 0.25 9.54
C ASP A 152 1.24 0.00 11.06
N THR A 153 0.23 -0.68 11.58
CA THR A 153 0.07 -0.99 13.01
C THR A 153 0.89 -2.20 13.47
N ALA A 154 1.30 -3.09 12.56
CA ALA A 154 1.88 -4.39 12.91
C ALA A 154 3.21 -4.29 13.69
N PHE A 155 4.10 -3.37 13.31
CA PHE A 155 5.38 -3.16 14.02
C PHE A 155 5.19 -2.81 15.51
N HIS A 156 4.07 -2.19 15.83
CA HIS A 156 3.74 -1.74 17.19
C HIS A 156 2.89 -2.74 17.98
N SER A 157 2.66 -3.94 17.46
CA SER A 157 1.80 -4.96 18.09
C SER A 157 2.32 -5.45 19.44
N THR A 158 3.61 -5.28 19.69
CA THR A 158 4.27 -5.69 20.95
C THR A 158 4.16 -4.67 22.09
N MET A 159 3.46 -3.54 21.90
CA MET A 159 3.21 -2.59 22.97
C MET A 159 2.50 -3.27 24.15
N PRO A 160 3.02 -3.13 25.42
CA PRO A 160 2.35 -3.69 26.58
C PRO A 160 1.08 -2.89 26.93
N PRO A 161 0.13 -3.49 27.69
CA PRO A 161 -1.13 -2.85 28.07
C PRO A 161 -0.98 -1.44 28.64
N LYS A 162 0.02 -1.23 29.51
CA LYS A 162 0.33 0.10 30.08
C LYS A 162 0.69 1.18 29.05
N ALA A 163 1.07 0.78 27.83
CA ALA A 163 1.44 1.70 26.75
C ALA A 163 0.31 1.95 25.76
N TYR A 164 -0.61 1.00 25.58
CA TYR A 164 -1.72 1.17 24.64
C TYR A 164 -3.05 1.55 25.29
N MET A 165 -3.27 1.27 26.56
CA MET A 165 -4.50 1.68 27.26
C MET A 165 -4.47 3.17 27.60
N TYR A 166 -5.60 3.84 27.42
CA TYR A 166 -5.79 5.22 27.85
C TYR A 166 -6.35 5.28 29.28
N ALA A 167 -6.12 6.39 29.97
CA ALA A 167 -6.68 6.66 31.30
C ALA A 167 -8.16 7.11 31.18
N VAL A 168 -9.00 6.25 30.70
CA VAL A 168 -10.45 6.38 30.54
C VAL A 168 -11.15 5.20 31.18
N PRO A 169 -12.50 5.18 31.35
CA PRO A 169 -13.20 4.00 31.87
C PRO A 169 -12.78 2.73 31.11
N TYR A 170 -12.38 1.69 31.83
CA TYR A 170 -11.83 0.44 31.27
C TYR A 170 -12.82 -0.25 30.30
N GLU A 171 -14.12 -0.08 30.55
CA GLU A 171 -15.17 -0.60 29.67
C GLU A 171 -15.12 -0.04 28.24
N TRP A 172 -14.49 1.12 28.03
CA TRP A 172 -14.30 1.65 26.68
C TRP A 172 -13.29 0.82 25.88
N TYR A 173 -12.29 0.30 26.55
CA TYR A 173 -11.37 -0.66 25.94
C TYR A 173 -12.09 -1.99 25.66
N GLU A 174 -12.81 -2.54 26.66
CA GLU A 174 -13.46 -3.84 26.53
C GLU A 174 -14.59 -3.85 25.51
N LYS A 175 -15.45 -2.82 25.51
CA LYS A 175 -16.65 -2.78 24.66
C LYS A 175 -16.40 -2.18 23.28
N TYR A 176 -15.48 -1.23 23.17
CA TYR A 176 -15.30 -0.43 21.96
C TYR A 176 -13.90 -0.51 21.38
N GLY A 177 -12.99 -1.25 22.01
CA GLY A 177 -11.61 -1.39 21.56
C GLY A 177 -10.82 -0.07 21.60
N VAL A 178 -11.19 0.86 22.50
CA VAL A 178 -10.51 2.16 22.62
C VAL A 178 -9.12 1.96 23.20
N ARG A 179 -8.13 2.12 22.32
CA ARG A 179 -6.71 1.95 22.66
C ARG A 179 -5.84 2.78 21.72
N ARG A 180 -4.54 2.93 22.09
CA ARG A 180 -3.52 3.46 21.20
C ARG A 180 -3.11 2.39 20.18
N TYR A 181 -2.92 2.83 18.94
CA TYR A 181 -2.18 2.13 17.90
C TYR A 181 -0.95 2.94 17.50
N GLY A 182 0.11 2.30 17.06
CA GLY A 182 1.21 2.95 16.36
C GLY A 182 0.97 2.90 14.86
N PHE A 183 1.60 3.80 14.11
CA PHE A 183 1.48 3.90 12.66
C PHE A 183 2.86 4.00 12.01
N HIS A 184 2.90 3.98 10.68
CA HIS A 184 4.13 3.98 9.89
C HIS A 184 5.07 2.83 10.27
N GLY A 185 4.51 1.71 10.71
CA GLY A 185 5.27 0.57 11.26
C GLY A 185 6.29 0.02 10.29
N THR A 186 5.94 -0.12 9.01
CA THR A 186 6.87 -0.55 7.96
C THR A 186 8.06 0.40 7.82
N SER A 187 7.83 1.72 7.93
CA SER A 187 8.90 2.71 7.89
C SER A 187 9.80 2.61 9.12
N HIS A 188 9.23 2.52 10.32
CA HIS A 188 10.00 2.36 11.56
C HIS A 188 10.82 1.07 11.56
N PHE A 189 10.22 -0.03 11.14
CA PHE A 189 10.93 -1.30 10.96
C PHE A 189 12.13 -1.15 10.03
N TYR A 190 11.90 -0.63 8.82
CA TYR A 190 12.96 -0.48 7.83
C TYR A 190 14.09 0.42 8.32
N VAL A 191 13.76 1.61 8.85
CA VAL A 191 14.76 2.60 9.27
C VAL A 191 15.57 2.08 10.46
N SER A 192 14.93 1.43 11.45
CA SER A 192 15.63 0.90 12.63
C SER A 192 16.60 -0.23 12.23
N HIS A 193 16.20 -1.17 11.38
CA HIS A 193 17.07 -2.23 10.89
C HIS A 193 18.23 -1.67 10.06
N ARG A 194 17.95 -0.74 9.13
CA ARG A 194 19.02 -0.10 8.35
C ARG A 194 19.98 0.72 9.21
N CYS A 195 19.49 1.32 10.29
CA CYS A 195 20.36 2.01 11.26
C CYS A 195 21.26 1.01 11.98
N ALA A 196 20.70 -0.09 12.50
CA ALA A 196 21.45 -1.14 13.17
C ALA A 196 22.56 -1.72 12.26
N ASP A 197 22.20 -2.06 11.00
CA ASP A 197 23.16 -2.54 9.99
C ASP A 197 24.32 -1.56 9.79
N LYS A 198 24.02 -0.26 9.60
CA LYS A 198 25.04 0.77 9.40
C LYS A 198 25.92 1.00 10.62
N MET A 199 25.38 0.79 11.81
CA MET A 199 26.12 0.90 13.06
C MET A 199 26.91 -0.36 13.43
N GLY A 200 26.68 -1.48 12.72
CA GLY A 200 27.24 -2.78 13.07
C GLY A 200 26.76 -3.28 14.44
N LYS A 201 25.52 -2.95 14.83
CA LYS A 201 24.92 -3.30 16.12
C LYS A 201 23.65 -4.13 15.93
N PRO A 202 23.32 -5.01 16.91
CA PRO A 202 22.02 -5.69 16.89
C PRO A 202 20.89 -4.68 17.02
N ILE A 203 19.69 -5.09 16.58
CA ILE A 203 18.47 -4.25 16.63
C ILE A 203 17.89 -4.12 18.04
N GLU A 204 18.31 -4.98 18.96
CA GLU A 204 17.85 -5.02 20.37
C GLU A 204 18.36 -3.82 21.18
#